data_3e1faaece33d46a8521c62fab0e2a087
#
_entry.id   3e1faaece33d46a8521c62fab0e2a087
#
_cell.length_a   1.000
_cell.length_b   1.000
_cell.length_c   1.000
_cell.angle_alpha   90.00
_cell.angle_beta   90.00
_cell.angle_gamma   90.00
#
_symmetry.space_group_name_H-M   'P 1'
#
loop_
_entity.id
_entity.type
_entity.pdbx_description
1 polymer ?
#
loop_
_entity_poly.entity_id
_entity_poly.type
_entity_poly.pdbx_seq_one_letter_code
_entity_poly.pdbx_strand_id
1 'polypeptide(L)'
;EQVKAYKPETNSVCSGQVLHCPYDFDKAKLVVKEMTDLMTLDLVDKRLVTDQIVLTVGYDIENLTDPDRYRKYKGSVTIDRYGRKVPKHAHGTTNLKKKTSSTMLITDAVMELYDRIVDKNLLIRRINITANKLVDESFSKEEETYEQLDLFTDYTVKEQEQAEEEAVLEREKRMQQTMLTIKKKFGKNAILKGMNLQEGATAKDRNEQIGGHKA
;
A
#
# COMPACT_ATOMS: atom_id res chain seq x y z
N GLU A 1 14.73 11.89 28.46
CA GLU A 1 13.33 12.24 28.88
C GLU A 1 12.58 12.95 27.76
N GLN A 2 13.17 13.89 26.99
CA GLN A 2 12.51 14.59 25.86
C GLN A 2 12.01 13.65 24.75
N VAL A 3 12.74 12.59 24.42
CA VAL A 3 12.34 11.61 23.39
C VAL A 3 11.10 10.80 23.80
N LYS A 4 10.94 10.52 25.12
CA LYS A 4 9.77 9.82 25.65
C LYS A 4 8.51 10.68 25.70
N ALA A 5 8.67 12.01 25.76
CA ALA A 5 7.57 12.97 25.81
C ALA A 5 7.11 13.43 24.41
N TYR A 6 7.87 13.11 23.36
CA TYR A 6 7.51 13.50 21.99
C TYR A 6 6.30 12.70 21.50
N LYS A 7 5.22 13.42 21.19
CA LYS A 7 4.06 12.89 20.47
C LYS A 7 4.08 13.47 19.07
N PRO A 8 4.20 12.64 18.01
CA PRO A 8 4.14 13.14 16.65
C PRO A 8 2.78 13.77 16.37
N GLU A 9 2.77 14.88 15.64
CA GLU A 9 1.53 15.56 15.21
C GLU A 9 0.70 14.71 14.24
N THR A 10 1.37 13.84 13.48
CA THR A 10 0.72 12.93 12.54
C THR A 10 1.26 11.52 12.71
N ASN A 11 0.36 10.55 12.75
CA ASN A 11 0.70 9.14 12.80
C ASN A 11 0.74 8.56 11.36
N SER A 12 1.78 7.80 11.06
CA SER A 12 1.89 7.07 9.80
C SER A 12 2.44 5.66 10.01
N VAL A 13 2.03 4.74 9.14
CA VAL A 13 2.60 3.38 9.03
C VAL A 13 3.25 3.26 7.67
N CYS A 14 4.55 2.95 7.67
CA CYS A 14 5.34 2.81 6.47
C CYS A 14 5.84 1.36 6.32
N SER A 15 5.80 0.86 5.11
CA SER A 15 6.34 -0.43 4.71
C SER A 15 7.26 -0.25 3.51
N GLY A 16 8.53 -0.63 3.65
CA GLY A 16 9.53 -0.54 2.59
C GLY A 16 10.13 -1.89 2.24
N GLN A 17 10.48 -2.08 0.97
CA GLN A 17 11.18 -3.26 0.47
C GLN A 17 12.19 -2.88 -0.59
N VAL A 18 13.40 -3.47 -0.50
CA VAL A 18 14.38 -3.51 -1.60
C VAL A 18 14.29 -4.90 -2.22
N LEU A 19 14.03 -4.95 -3.52
CA LEU A 19 13.93 -6.20 -4.26
C LEU A 19 15.33 -6.82 -4.41
N HIS A 20 15.45 -8.15 -4.41
CA HIS A 20 16.74 -8.84 -4.52
C HIS A 20 17.35 -8.69 -5.92
N CYS A 21 16.54 -8.54 -6.96
CA CYS A 21 16.94 -8.22 -8.32
C CYS A 21 16.02 -7.14 -8.90
N PRO A 22 16.39 -6.51 -10.03
CA PRO A 22 15.50 -5.59 -10.73
C PRO A 22 14.24 -6.31 -11.21
N TYR A 23 13.06 -5.71 -10.98
CA TYR A 23 11.76 -6.21 -11.42
C TYR A 23 11.21 -5.33 -12.55
N ASP A 24 10.52 -5.95 -13.49
CA ASP A 24 9.69 -5.24 -14.45
C ASP A 24 8.44 -4.65 -13.80
N PHE A 25 7.67 -3.91 -14.59
CA PHE A 25 6.46 -3.23 -14.13
C PHE A 25 5.44 -4.19 -13.50
N ASP A 26 5.18 -5.35 -14.11
CA ASP A 26 4.11 -6.24 -13.67
C ASP A 26 4.50 -7.03 -12.42
N LYS A 27 5.74 -7.52 -12.35
CA LYS A 27 6.26 -8.18 -11.14
C LYS A 27 6.33 -7.20 -9.95
N ALA A 28 6.75 -5.96 -10.18
CA ALA A 28 6.78 -4.96 -9.12
C ALA A 28 5.36 -4.54 -8.70
N LYS A 29 4.39 -4.48 -9.62
CA LYS A 29 2.98 -4.24 -9.31
C LYS A 29 2.41 -5.31 -8.38
N LEU A 30 2.74 -6.58 -8.63
CA LEU A 30 2.38 -7.68 -7.74
C LEU A 30 2.93 -7.48 -6.32
N VAL A 31 4.21 -7.10 -6.19
CA VAL A 31 4.82 -6.82 -4.88
C VAL A 31 4.14 -5.64 -4.18
N VAL A 32 3.80 -4.57 -4.90
CA VAL A 32 3.03 -3.45 -4.32
C VAL A 32 1.68 -3.93 -3.78
N LYS A 33 0.99 -4.80 -4.51
CA LYS A 33 -0.28 -5.39 -4.08
C LYS A 33 -0.12 -6.23 -2.81
N GLU A 34 0.92 -7.06 -2.74
CA GLU A 34 1.26 -7.84 -1.55
C GLU A 34 1.58 -6.95 -0.34
N MET A 35 2.36 -5.90 -0.56
CA MET A 35 2.72 -4.95 0.49
C MET A 35 1.50 -4.19 1.02
N THR A 36 0.58 -3.81 0.13
CA THR A 36 -0.68 -3.16 0.49
C THR A 36 -1.56 -4.09 1.34
N ASP A 37 -1.70 -5.35 0.94
CA ASP A 37 -2.46 -6.35 1.70
C ASP A 37 -1.92 -6.55 3.12
N LEU A 38 -0.60 -6.64 3.27
CA LEU A 38 0.03 -6.77 4.58
C LEU A 38 -0.13 -5.49 5.42
N MET A 39 -0.03 -4.32 4.81
CA MET A 39 -0.21 -3.04 5.50
C MET A 39 -1.65 -2.88 5.99
N THR A 40 -2.66 -3.24 5.19
CA THR A 40 -4.07 -3.16 5.61
C THR A 40 -4.38 -4.12 6.75
N LEU A 41 -3.80 -5.33 6.76
CA LEU A 41 -3.91 -6.24 7.89
C LEU A 41 -3.27 -5.66 9.16
N ASP A 42 -2.13 -4.95 9.05
CA ASP A 42 -1.50 -4.27 10.18
C ASP A 42 -2.37 -3.11 10.71
N LEU A 43 -3.04 -2.37 9.82
CA LEU A 43 -4.00 -1.34 10.21
C LEU A 43 -5.17 -1.94 11.00
N VAL A 44 -5.76 -3.03 10.52
CA VAL A 44 -6.87 -3.73 11.22
C VAL A 44 -6.41 -4.27 12.58
N ASP A 45 -5.22 -4.83 12.66
CA ASP A 45 -4.67 -5.33 13.93
C ASP A 45 -4.49 -4.23 14.98
N LYS A 46 -4.11 -3.04 14.53
CA LYS A 46 -3.92 -1.84 15.37
C LYS A 46 -5.18 -1.01 15.56
N ARG A 47 -6.31 -1.41 14.96
CA ARG A 47 -7.57 -0.63 14.93
C ARG A 47 -7.39 0.77 14.37
N LEU A 48 -6.58 0.91 13.34
CA LEU A 48 -6.31 2.18 12.68
C LEU A 48 -7.00 2.21 11.31
N VAL A 49 -7.42 3.40 10.91
CA VAL A 49 -7.95 3.70 9.58
C VAL A 49 -7.20 4.88 8.96
N THR A 50 -7.20 4.95 7.64
CA THR A 50 -6.55 6.01 6.87
C THR A 50 -7.43 6.47 5.72
N ASP A 51 -7.25 7.71 5.29
CA ASP A 51 -7.80 8.25 4.05
C ASP A 51 -6.71 8.64 3.03
N GLN A 52 -5.42 8.41 3.35
CA GLN A 52 -4.33 8.83 2.48
C GLN A 52 -3.21 7.80 2.40
N ILE A 53 -2.89 7.39 1.18
CA ILE A 53 -1.76 6.49 0.89
C ILE A 53 -0.74 7.20 0.02
N VAL A 54 0.52 7.04 0.36
CA VAL A 54 1.68 7.50 -0.42
C VAL A 54 2.44 6.31 -0.95
N LEU A 55 2.74 6.32 -2.24
CA LEU A 55 3.55 5.30 -2.91
C LEU A 55 4.82 5.95 -3.47
N THR A 56 5.97 5.33 -3.20
CA THR A 56 7.25 5.69 -3.78
C THR A 56 7.91 4.47 -4.38
N VAL A 57 8.25 4.53 -5.67
CA VAL A 57 8.88 3.44 -6.42
C VAL A 57 10.21 3.90 -6.95
N GLY A 58 11.28 3.29 -6.46
CA GLY A 58 12.66 3.58 -6.89
C GLY A 58 13.11 2.63 -7.99
N TYR A 59 13.68 3.21 -9.04
CA TYR A 59 14.18 2.47 -10.19
C TYR A 59 15.60 1.96 -9.96
N ASP A 60 15.94 0.89 -10.69
CA ASP A 60 17.27 0.28 -10.62
C ASP A 60 18.29 1.09 -11.44
N ILE A 61 19.56 1.02 -11.01
CA ILE A 61 20.70 1.63 -11.71
C ILE A 61 20.91 1.04 -13.10
N GLU A 62 20.50 -0.22 -13.32
CA GLU A 62 20.60 -0.91 -14.61
C GLU A 62 19.93 -0.11 -15.74
N ASN A 63 18.88 0.64 -15.45
CA ASN A 63 18.25 1.54 -16.43
C ASN A 63 19.20 2.58 -17.02
N LEU A 64 20.30 2.91 -16.33
CA LEU A 64 21.31 3.90 -16.76
C LEU A 64 22.66 3.28 -17.08
N THR A 65 22.94 2.04 -16.71
CA THR A 65 24.20 1.33 -16.98
C THR A 65 24.10 0.42 -18.20
N ASP A 66 22.90 -0.08 -18.52
CA ASP A 66 22.64 -0.79 -19.76
C ASP A 66 22.56 0.19 -20.93
N PRO A 67 23.40 0.05 -21.99
CA PRO A 67 23.44 1.01 -23.10
C PRO A 67 22.13 1.13 -23.87
N ASP A 68 21.38 0.05 -24.04
CA ASP A 68 20.13 0.04 -24.79
C ASP A 68 18.99 0.69 -24.00
N ARG A 69 18.93 0.47 -22.69
CA ARG A 69 18.00 1.13 -21.77
C ARG A 69 18.31 2.61 -21.65
N TYR A 70 19.58 2.96 -21.46
CA TYR A 70 20.04 4.35 -21.34
C TYR A 70 19.67 5.20 -22.55
N ARG A 71 19.85 4.67 -23.78
CA ARG A 71 19.47 5.38 -25.03
C ARG A 71 17.98 5.72 -25.08
N LYS A 72 17.13 4.85 -24.51
CA LYS A 72 15.65 5.02 -24.51
C LYS A 72 15.18 5.94 -23.38
N TYR A 73 15.95 6.05 -22.30
CA TYR A 73 15.58 6.84 -21.13
C TYR A 73 15.70 8.35 -21.42
N LYS A 74 14.60 9.07 -21.22
CA LYS A 74 14.52 10.54 -21.42
C LYS A 74 14.13 11.28 -20.14
N GLY A 75 14.01 10.57 -19.02
CA GLY A 75 13.57 11.13 -17.76
C GLY A 75 14.69 11.81 -16.97
N SER A 76 14.35 12.32 -15.80
CA SER A 76 15.29 12.96 -14.87
C SER A 76 16.14 11.94 -14.14
N VAL A 77 17.42 12.26 -13.94
CA VAL A 77 18.37 11.45 -13.18
C VAL A 77 18.60 12.10 -11.82
N THR A 78 18.66 11.28 -10.77
CA THR A 78 19.00 11.72 -9.41
C THR A 78 20.20 10.92 -8.89
N ILE A 79 20.79 11.41 -7.81
CA ILE A 79 21.87 10.70 -7.10
C ILE A 79 21.24 10.03 -5.88
N ASP A 80 21.46 8.74 -5.72
CA ASP A 80 21.01 8.01 -4.53
C ASP A 80 21.93 8.26 -3.33
N ARG A 81 21.55 7.73 -2.14
CA ARG A 81 22.34 7.90 -0.91
C ARG A 81 23.77 7.29 -0.97
N TYR A 82 24.05 6.48 -1.96
CA TYR A 82 25.36 5.87 -2.21
C TYR A 82 26.17 6.60 -3.27
N GLY A 83 25.69 7.75 -3.74
CA GLY A 83 26.37 8.56 -4.78
C GLY A 83 26.16 8.04 -6.21
N ARG A 84 25.27 7.07 -6.44
CA ARG A 84 25.04 6.46 -7.76
C ARG A 84 23.95 7.23 -8.50
N LYS A 85 24.15 7.40 -9.81
CA LYS A 85 23.11 7.96 -10.69
C LYS A 85 22.02 6.91 -10.91
N VAL A 86 20.78 7.29 -10.66
CA VAL A 86 19.58 6.45 -10.86
C VAL A 86 18.47 7.27 -11.49
N PRO A 87 17.52 6.69 -12.21
CA PRO A 87 16.32 7.41 -12.64
C PRO A 87 15.60 8.01 -11.42
N LYS A 88 15.03 9.20 -11.59
CA LYS A 88 14.22 9.82 -10.53
C LYS A 88 13.07 8.87 -10.17
N HIS A 89 12.93 8.59 -8.88
CA HIS A 89 11.86 7.71 -8.36
C HIS A 89 10.47 8.24 -8.71
N ALA A 90 9.54 7.35 -8.95
CA ALA A 90 8.13 7.67 -9.01
C ALA A 90 7.60 7.90 -7.59
N HIS A 91 6.81 8.97 -7.41
CA HIS A 91 6.22 9.33 -6.13
C HIS A 91 4.82 9.89 -6.35
N GLY A 92 3.88 9.47 -5.55
CA GLY A 92 2.53 9.96 -5.62
C GLY A 92 1.72 9.68 -4.36
N THR A 93 0.63 10.40 -4.26
CA THR A 93 -0.35 10.29 -3.17
C THR A 93 -1.73 10.02 -3.76
N THR A 94 -2.49 9.18 -3.10
CA THR A 94 -3.91 8.97 -3.35
C THR A 94 -4.69 9.21 -2.06
N ASN A 95 -5.86 9.87 -2.18
CA ASN A 95 -6.78 10.07 -1.08
C ASN A 95 -8.02 9.19 -1.33
N LEU A 96 -8.49 8.55 -0.27
CA LEU A 96 -9.70 7.76 -0.26
C LEU A 96 -10.88 8.65 0.11
N LYS A 97 -12.07 8.29 -0.35
CA LYS A 97 -13.30 9.07 -0.06
C LYS A 97 -13.67 9.08 1.43
N LYS A 98 -13.35 7.99 2.13
CA LYS A 98 -13.60 7.82 3.57
C LYS A 98 -12.41 7.17 4.26
N LYS A 99 -12.25 7.40 5.56
CA LYS A 99 -11.25 6.71 6.38
C LYS A 99 -11.59 5.24 6.47
N THR A 100 -10.64 4.37 6.12
CA THR A 100 -10.87 2.92 6.03
C THR A 100 -9.61 2.11 6.30
N SER A 101 -9.78 0.84 6.66
CA SER A 101 -8.77 -0.22 6.66
C SER A 101 -9.14 -1.36 5.70
N SER A 102 -10.11 -1.14 4.81
CA SER A 102 -10.51 -2.13 3.80
C SER A 102 -9.36 -2.41 2.84
N THR A 103 -8.99 -3.69 2.73
CA THR A 103 -7.97 -4.14 1.78
C THR A 103 -8.40 -3.87 0.34
N MET A 104 -9.68 -4.07 0.02
CA MET A 104 -10.22 -3.86 -1.30
C MET A 104 -10.07 -2.39 -1.72
N LEU A 105 -10.64 -1.47 -0.95
CA LEU A 105 -10.63 -0.04 -1.28
C LEU A 105 -9.20 0.54 -1.35
N ILE A 106 -8.34 0.18 -0.40
CA ILE A 106 -6.96 0.67 -0.38
C ILE A 106 -6.16 0.07 -1.54
N THR A 107 -6.33 -1.24 -1.83
CA THR A 107 -5.61 -1.88 -2.93
C THR A 107 -5.99 -1.28 -4.28
N ASP A 108 -7.28 -1.07 -4.54
CA ASP A 108 -7.74 -0.48 -5.79
C ASP A 108 -7.15 0.92 -5.99
N ALA A 109 -7.22 1.78 -4.96
CA ALA A 109 -6.64 3.12 -5.02
C ALA A 109 -5.10 3.11 -5.22
N VAL A 110 -4.40 2.16 -4.59
CA VAL A 110 -2.94 2.01 -4.76
C VAL A 110 -2.59 1.48 -6.15
N MET A 111 -3.38 0.57 -6.71
CA MET A 111 -3.15 0.05 -8.08
C MET A 111 -3.38 1.12 -9.13
N GLU A 112 -4.42 1.94 -8.99
CA GLU A 112 -4.63 3.12 -9.87
C GLU A 112 -3.47 4.12 -9.75
N LEU A 113 -3.02 4.40 -8.52
CA LEU A 113 -1.87 5.27 -8.29
C LEU A 113 -0.61 4.72 -8.96
N TYR A 114 -0.34 3.42 -8.79
CA TYR A 114 0.81 2.74 -9.40
C TYR A 114 0.81 2.89 -10.91
N ASP A 115 -0.32 2.57 -11.55
CA ASP A 115 -0.48 2.64 -13.01
C ASP A 115 -0.29 4.06 -13.57
N ARG A 116 -0.63 5.07 -12.76
CA ARG A 116 -0.52 6.49 -13.12
C ARG A 116 0.90 7.04 -12.99
N ILE A 117 1.67 6.61 -11.96
CA ILE A 117 2.97 7.25 -11.65
C ILE A 117 4.19 6.46 -12.12
N VAL A 118 4.07 5.14 -12.29
CA VAL A 118 5.23 4.27 -12.58
C VAL A 118 5.46 4.14 -14.06
N ASP A 119 6.72 4.36 -14.50
CA ASP A 119 7.11 4.15 -15.89
C ASP A 119 7.23 2.64 -16.19
N LYS A 120 6.44 2.17 -17.18
CA LYS A 120 6.36 0.77 -17.57
C LYS A 120 7.64 0.21 -18.21
N ASN A 121 8.54 1.09 -18.67
CA ASN A 121 9.76 0.70 -19.37
C ASN A 121 10.97 0.56 -18.44
N LEU A 122 10.83 0.99 -17.18
CA LEU A 122 11.94 1.03 -16.23
C LEU A 122 11.93 -0.16 -15.29
N LEU A 123 13.11 -0.68 -15.01
CA LEU A 123 13.31 -1.69 -13.97
C LEU A 123 13.23 -1.06 -12.59
N ILE A 124 12.53 -1.74 -11.70
CA ILE A 124 12.21 -1.29 -10.35
C ILE A 124 13.09 -2.05 -9.34
N ARG A 125 13.59 -1.34 -8.32
CA ARG A 125 14.44 -1.90 -7.28
C ARG A 125 13.92 -1.69 -5.87
N ARG A 126 13.14 -0.65 -5.64
CA ARG A 126 12.69 -0.26 -4.31
C ARG A 126 11.23 0.15 -4.33
N ILE A 127 10.51 -0.28 -3.32
CA ILE A 127 9.09 0.06 -3.12
C ILE A 127 8.91 0.52 -1.68
N ASN A 128 8.25 1.67 -1.49
CA ASN A 128 7.79 2.13 -0.19
C ASN A 128 6.32 2.52 -0.30
N ILE A 129 5.52 2.03 0.63
CA ILE A 129 4.12 2.40 0.78
C ILE A 129 3.89 2.93 2.19
N THR A 130 3.16 4.03 2.31
CA THR A 130 2.90 4.69 3.58
C THR A 130 1.44 5.04 3.70
N ALA A 131 0.80 4.61 4.78
CA ALA A 131 -0.51 5.07 5.20
C ALA A 131 -0.32 6.28 6.12
N ASN A 132 -0.87 7.43 5.74
CA ASN A 132 -0.82 8.69 6.50
C ASN A 132 -2.16 9.00 7.16
N LYS A 133 -2.19 10.05 7.98
CA LYS A 133 -3.41 10.54 8.65
C LYS A 133 -4.16 9.45 9.40
N LEU A 134 -3.40 8.59 10.06
CA LEU A 134 -3.97 7.49 10.82
C LEU A 134 -4.78 8.01 12.01
N VAL A 135 -5.98 7.47 12.16
CA VAL A 135 -6.83 7.69 13.33
C VAL A 135 -7.31 6.34 13.86
N ASP A 136 -7.66 6.30 15.13
CA ASP A 136 -8.32 5.12 15.71
C ASP A 136 -9.72 4.96 15.09
N GLU A 137 -10.08 3.73 14.77
CA GLU A 137 -11.34 3.40 14.10
C GLU A 137 -12.57 3.87 14.90
N SER A 138 -12.48 3.93 16.22
CA SER A 138 -13.57 4.41 17.06
C SER A 138 -13.92 5.89 16.84
N PHE A 139 -12.91 6.70 16.49
CA PHE A 139 -13.12 8.14 16.21
C PHE A 139 -13.56 8.41 14.76
N SER A 140 -13.40 7.46 13.85
CA SER A 140 -13.76 7.66 12.44
C SER A 140 -15.26 7.64 12.17
N LYS A 141 -16.06 7.12 13.10
CA LYS A 141 -17.53 7.07 12.99
C LYS A 141 -18.23 8.37 13.36
N GLU A 142 -17.51 9.33 13.93
CA GLU A 142 -18.09 10.61 14.38
C GLU A 142 -18.07 11.70 13.31
N GLU A 143 -17.35 11.51 12.21
CA GLU A 143 -17.37 12.43 11.07
C GLU A 143 -18.54 12.08 10.12
N GLU A 144 -19.77 12.37 10.56
CA GLU A 144 -20.92 12.39 9.66
C GLU A 144 -20.70 13.51 8.64
N THR A 145 -20.38 13.16 7.41
CA THR A 145 -20.40 14.09 6.29
C THR A 145 -21.86 14.48 6.04
N TYR A 146 -22.22 15.70 6.37
CA TYR A 146 -23.49 16.27 5.96
C TYR A 146 -23.49 16.36 4.42
N GLU A 147 -24.09 15.38 3.75
CA GLU A 147 -24.33 15.48 2.31
C GLU A 147 -25.44 16.48 2.06
N GLN A 148 -25.17 17.45 1.20
CA GLN A 148 -26.21 18.33 0.72
C GLN A 148 -27.21 17.51 -0.11
N LEU A 149 -28.45 17.47 0.34
CA LEU A 149 -29.52 16.75 -0.34
C LEU A 149 -29.76 17.36 -1.73
N ASP A 150 -29.67 16.50 -2.78
CA ASP A 150 -30.00 16.86 -4.14
C ASP A 150 -31.43 16.45 -4.46
N LEU A 151 -32.21 17.37 -5.02
CA LEU A 151 -33.65 17.21 -5.33
C LEU A 151 -33.90 16.15 -6.43
N PHE A 152 -32.88 15.74 -7.17
CA PHE A 152 -33.01 14.82 -8.31
C PHE A 152 -32.44 13.41 -8.02
N THR A 153 -31.92 13.18 -6.83
CA THR A 153 -31.37 11.87 -6.44
C THR A 153 -32.45 10.99 -5.83
N ASP A 154 -32.59 9.74 -6.35
CA ASP A 154 -33.44 8.73 -5.71
C ASP A 154 -32.73 8.18 -4.47
N TYR A 155 -33.14 8.69 -3.31
CA TYR A 155 -32.54 8.33 -2.02
C TYR A 155 -32.75 6.87 -1.64
N THR A 156 -33.85 6.23 -2.12
CA THR A 156 -34.12 4.83 -1.82
C THR A 156 -33.11 3.90 -2.48
N VAL A 157 -32.72 4.20 -3.72
CA VAL A 157 -31.68 3.46 -4.44
C VAL A 157 -30.30 3.72 -3.78
N LYS A 158 -30.02 4.98 -3.42
CA LYS A 158 -28.76 5.34 -2.76
C LYS A 158 -28.61 4.68 -1.39
N GLU A 159 -29.65 4.62 -0.59
CA GLU A 159 -29.66 3.92 0.70
C GLU A 159 -29.42 2.41 0.54
N GLN A 160 -30.02 1.79 -0.48
CA GLN A 160 -29.77 0.38 -0.79
C GLN A 160 -28.33 0.12 -1.21
N GLU A 161 -27.76 0.94 -2.12
CA GLU A 161 -26.37 0.82 -2.54
C GLU A 161 -25.39 1.02 -1.36
N GLN A 162 -25.66 1.97 -0.48
CA GLN A 162 -24.87 2.19 0.72
C GLN A 162 -24.93 1.01 1.69
N ALA A 163 -26.11 0.46 1.91
CA ALA A 163 -26.32 -0.71 2.78
C ALA A 163 -25.59 -1.95 2.22
N GLU A 164 -25.61 -2.15 0.91
CA GLU A 164 -24.87 -3.23 0.25
C GLU A 164 -23.34 -3.03 0.37
N GLU A 165 -22.84 -1.81 0.14
CA GLU A 165 -21.43 -1.50 0.33
C GLU A 165 -20.98 -1.74 1.77
N GLU A 166 -21.75 -1.28 2.76
CA GLU A 166 -21.46 -1.51 4.18
C GLU A 166 -21.42 -3.00 4.54
N ALA A 167 -22.38 -3.78 4.03
CA ALA A 167 -22.42 -5.22 4.26
C ALA A 167 -21.19 -5.94 3.68
N VAL A 168 -20.71 -5.51 2.49
CA VAL A 168 -19.48 -6.03 1.88
C VAL A 168 -18.27 -5.68 2.73
N LEU A 169 -18.13 -4.42 3.17
CA LEU A 169 -17.02 -3.97 4.00
C LEU A 169 -16.98 -4.66 5.37
N GLU A 170 -18.17 -4.90 5.97
CA GLU A 170 -18.25 -5.62 7.24
C GLU A 170 -17.87 -7.10 7.11
N ARG A 171 -18.28 -7.74 6.00
CA ARG A 171 -17.83 -9.09 5.67
C ARG A 171 -16.34 -9.18 5.46
N GLU A 172 -15.75 -8.20 4.73
CA GLU A 172 -14.30 -8.11 4.52
C GLU A 172 -13.56 -7.96 5.85
N LYS A 173 -14.03 -7.08 6.72
CA LYS A 173 -13.45 -6.86 8.05
C LYS A 173 -13.45 -8.14 8.91
N ARG A 174 -14.54 -8.89 8.92
CA ARG A 174 -14.61 -10.19 9.61
C ARG A 174 -13.58 -11.18 9.04
N MET A 175 -13.43 -11.22 7.72
CA MET A 175 -12.42 -12.06 7.07
C MET A 175 -11.00 -11.65 7.43
N GLN A 176 -10.67 -10.34 7.42
CA GLN A 176 -9.37 -9.82 7.84
C GLN A 176 -9.05 -10.21 9.29
N GLN A 177 -10.00 -10.07 10.23
CA GLN A 177 -9.84 -10.46 11.62
C GLN A 177 -9.59 -11.97 11.79
N THR A 178 -10.31 -12.79 11.00
CA THR A 178 -10.09 -14.24 10.99
C THR A 178 -8.69 -14.58 10.47
N MET A 179 -8.25 -13.95 9.38
CA MET A 179 -6.90 -14.11 8.84
C MET A 179 -5.82 -13.72 9.85
N LEU A 180 -6.01 -12.60 10.56
CA LEU A 180 -5.11 -12.16 11.62
C LEU A 180 -5.02 -13.17 12.75
N THR A 181 -6.16 -13.71 13.19
CA THR A 181 -6.22 -14.75 14.25
C THR A 181 -5.44 -15.99 13.84
N ILE A 182 -5.62 -16.47 12.59
CA ILE A 182 -4.88 -17.62 12.05
C ILE A 182 -3.38 -17.30 11.98
N LYS A 183 -2.99 -16.14 11.44
CA LYS A 183 -1.58 -15.75 11.32
C LYS A 183 -0.89 -15.58 12.69
N LYS A 184 -1.60 -15.06 13.69
CA LYS A 184 -1.08 -14.95 15.07
C LYS A 184 -0.88 -16.32 15.73
N LYS A 185 -1.78 -17.27 15.50
CA LYS A 185 -1.74 -18.59 16.10
C LYS A 185 -0.77 -19.55 15.44
N PHE A 186 -0.68 -19.52 14.11
CA PHE A 186 0.02 -20.52 13.31
C PHE A 186 1.20 -19.96 12.48
N GLY A 187 1.48 -18.66 12.61
CA GLY A 187 2.55 -17.98 11.88
C GLY A 187 2.08 -17.20 10.65
N LYS A 188 2.92 -16.26 10.20
CA LYS A 188 2.57 -15.32 9.13
C LYS A 188 2.25 -15.98 7.79
N ASN A 189 2.83 -17.15 7.52
CA ASN A 189 2.63 -17.93 6.29
C ASN A 189 1.53 -19.01 6.40
N ALA A 190 0.83 -19.09 7.53
CA ALA A 190 -0.21 -20.11 7.74
C ALA A 190 -1.40 -19.95 6.79
N ILE A 191 -1.65 -18.74 6.29
CA ILE A 191 -2.65 -18.46 5.26
C ILE A 191 -2.05 -17.48 4.25
N LEU A 192 -2.08 -17.84 2.98
CA LEU A 192 -1.60 -17.05 1.86
C LEU A 192 -2.73 -16.85 0.85
N LYS A 193 -2.71 -15.72 0.15
CA LYS A 193 -3.59 -15.48 -1.00
C LYS A 193 -2.94 -16.06 -2.27
N GLY A 194 -3.74 -16.40 -3.28
CA GLY A 194 -3.23 -16.93 -4.55
C GLY A 194 -2.17 -16.06 -5.20
N MET A 195 -2.25 -14.74 -5.04
CA MET A 195 -1.24 -13.80 -5.54
C MET A 195 0.16 -14.01 -4.91
N ASN A 196 0.23 -14.49 -3.66
CA ASN A 196 1.51 -14.76 -2.98
C ASN A 196 2.26 -16.00 -3.51
N LEU A 197 1.65 -16.74 -4.43
CA LEU A 197 2.21 -17.93 -5.07
C LEU A 197 2.57 -17.68 -6.54
N GLN A 198 2.36 -16.47 -7.04
CA GLN A 198 2.71 -16.09 -8.40
C GLN A 198 4.23 -15.86 -8.55
N GLU A 199 4.71 -15.98 -9.79
CA GLU A 199 6.11 -15.66 -10.10
C GLU A 199 6.41 -14.18 -9.78
N GLY A 200 7.47 -13.94 -9.01
CA GLY A 200 7.84 -12.60 -8.56
C GLY A 200 7.21 -12.18 -7.23
N ALA A 201 6.30 -12.97 -6.66
CA ALA A 201 5.77 -12.72 -5.32
C ALA A 201 6.87 -12.81 -4.26
N THR A 202 6.82 -11.93 -3.26
CA THR A 202 7.86 -11.82 -2.22
C THR A 202 7.32 -11.97 -0.80
N ALA A 203 5.99 -11.97 -0.60
CA ALA A 203 5.38 -11.93 0.71
C ALA A 203 5.75 -13.14 1.58
N LYS A 204 5.84 -14.33 1.00
CA LYS A 204 6.20 -15.55 1.72
C LYS A 204 7.61 -15.46 2.31
N ASP A 205 8.60 -15.10 1.49
CA ASP A 205 10.00 -14.94 1.91
C ASP A 205 10.17 -13.79 2.90
N ARG A 206 9.43 -12.70 2.67
CA ARG A 206 9.45 -11.53 3.54
C ARG A 206 8.89 -11.83 4.93
N ASN A 207 7.88 -12.67 5.04
CA ASN A 207 7.32 -13.09 6.32
C ASN A 207 8.30 -13.89 7.19
N GLU A 208 9.32 -14.49 6.57
CA GLU A 208 10.39 -15.26 7.23
C GLU A 208 11.60 -14.38 7.62
N GLN A 209 11.60 -13.10 7.22
CA GLN A 209 12.68 -12.18 7.56
C GLN A 209 12.46 -11.53 8.93
N ILE A 210 13.56 -11.36 9.67
CA ILE A 210 13.62 -10.61 10.92
C ILE A 210 14.44 -9.36 10.66
N GLY A 211 13.81 -8.15 10.84
CA GLY A 211 14.51 -6.88 10.62
C GLY A 211 15.04 -6.64 9.20
N GLY A 212 14.45 -7.31 8.18
CA GLY A 212 14.86 -7.18 6.77
C GLY A 212 15.98 -8.15 6.35
N HIS A 213 16.41 -9.03 7.23
CA HIS A 213 17.41 -10.07 6.94
C HIS A 213 16.78 -11.46 7.09
N LYS A 214 17.26 -12.43 6.32
CA LYS A 214 16.89 -13.84 6.55
C LYS A 214 17.43 -14.26 7.92
N ALA A 215 16.54 -14.86 8.72
CA ALA A 215 16.90 -15.49 9.97
C ALA A 215 17.72 -16.74 9.72
#